data_b9408a69c6a463f8be771a7b99bb3d05
#
_entry.id   b9408a69c6a463f8be771a7b99bb3d05
#
_cell.length_a   1.000
_cell.length_b   1.000
_cell.length_c   1.000
_cell.angle_alpha   90.00
_cell.angle_beta   90.00
_cell.angle_gamma   90.00
#
_symmetry.space_group_name_H-M   'P 1'
#
loop_
_entity.id
_entity.type
_entity.pdbx_description
1 polymer ?
#
loop_
_entity_poly.entity_id
_entity_poly.type
_entity_poly.pdbx_seq_one_letter_code
_entity_poly.pdbx_strand_id
1 'polypeptide(L)'
;MGHDLETFLEKPLESLSGGTKAIELMDSERLSLLKFREGRDFAKHDHDDHSGHDDHGKHDDHDDHADDKHDHDKHDDHAEDKHEHDHGHDHAKGAIDPHIWLDPINAKAIVSAVATALSKADPANAASYERNATALRDELDLLHEEVKTKLAPLQKRKFIVFHDGYHYFESRFGVEAAASVAVSPEAGIGAKRIREIQSVIKEQDAVCVFAEPQFSEKFLQSVAEGTSVKTGMLDPLGFDQDKGKELYFRVLRGIARSFSDCLS
;
A
#
# COMPACT_ATOMS: atom_id res chain seq x y z
N MET A 1 -6.05 13.18 -3.11
CA MET A 1 -4.67 12.81 -2.76
C MET A 1 -3.78 12.99 -3.98
N GLY A 2 -4.04 12.32 -5.08
CA GLY A 2 -3.30 12.40 -6.33
C GLY A 2 -3.88 11.47 -7.38
N HIS A 3 -3.40 11.57 -8.60
CA HIS A 3 -3.89 10.86 -9.79
C HIS A 3 -4.04 9.35 -9.59
N ASP A 4 -3.07 8.71 -8.92
CA ASP A 4 -3.03 7.25 -8.80
C ASP A 4 -4.04 6.67 -7.80
N LEU A 5 -4.65 7.50 -6.95
CA LEU A 5 -5.64 7.05 -5.96
C LEU A 5 -7.08 7.38 -6.37
N GLU A 6 -7.29 8.62 -6.84
CA GLU A 6 -8.63 9.13 -7.17
C GLU A 6 -8.85 9.21 -8.68
N THR A 7 -8.51 8.15 -9.41
CA THR A 7 -8.67 8.09 -10.89
C THR A 7 -10.09 8.41 -11.37
N PHE A 8 -11.11 8.15 -10.52
CA PHE A 8 -12.51 8.49 -10.80
C PHE A 8 -12.80 10.00 -10.83
N LEU A 9 -11.90 10.85 -10.29
CA LEU A 9 -12.06 12.31 -10.27
C LEU A 9 -11.54 13.00 -11.53
N GLU A 10 -10.76 12.35 -12.38
CA GLU A 10 -10.16 12.96 -13.57
C GLU A 10 -11.20 13.64 -14.47
N LYS A 11 -12.18 12.87 -14.94
CA LYS A 11 -13.25 13.38 -15.80
C LYS A 11 -14.12 14.46 -15.14
N PRO A 12 -14.58 14.31 -13.88
CA PRO A 12 -15.26 15.40 -13.15
C PRO A 12 -14.42 16.68 -13.06
N LEU A 13 -13.13 16.60 -12.74
CA LEU A 13 -12.25 17.76 -12.62
C LEU A 13 -12.05 18.47 -13.96
N GLU A 14 -11.85 17.74 -15.05
CA GLU A 14 -11.79 18.29 -16.41
C GLU A 14 -13.07 19.06 -16.77
N SER A 15 -14.24 18.54 -16.39
CA SER A 15 -15.55 19.19 -16.67
C SER A 15 -15.77 20.46 -15.86
N LEU A 16 -15.12 20.62 -14.71
CA LEU A 16 -15.22 21.77 -13.81
C LEU A 16 -14.25 22.91 -14.17
N SER A 17 -13.59 22.85 -15.32
CA SER A 17 -12.47 23.71 -15.75
C SER A 17 -12.75 25.22 -15.80
N GLY A 18 -13.99 25.68 -15.56
CA GLY A 18 -14.41 27.10 -15.65
C GLY A 18 -14.04 28.01 -14.48
N GLY A 19 -13.21 27.58 -13.52
CA GLY A 19 -12.82 28.41 -12.35
C GLY A 19 -12.50 27.62 -11.09
N THR A 20 -12.66 26.31 -11.11
CA THR A 20 -12.29 25.43 -9.99
C THR A 20 -10.78 25.18 -10.01
N LYS A 21 -10.10 25.43 -8.89
CA LYS A 21 -8.69 25.11 -8.72
C LYS A 21 -8.57 23.78 -7.98
N ALA A 22 -8.15 22.75 -8.67
CA ALA A 22 -7.73 21.50 -8.05
C ALA A 22 -6.34 21.65 -7.43
N ILE A 23 -6.10 21.02 -6.29
CA ILE A 23 -4.82 20.98 -5.60
C ILE A 23 -4.55 19.52 -5.28
N GLU A 24 -3.47 19.00 -5.83
CA GLU A 24 -2.99 17.66 -5.52
C GLU A 24 -2.20 17.70 -4.21
N LEU A 25 -2.66 16.95 -3.22
CA LEU A 25 -2.02 16.97 -1.90
C LEU A 25 -0.66 16.26 -1.91
N MET A 26 -0.43 15.35 -2.85
CA MET A 26 0.88 14.72 -3.03
C MET A 26 1.97 15.68 -3.51
N ASP A 27 1.60 16.83 -4.09
CA ASP A 27 2.53 17.89 -4.47
C ASP A 27 2.87 18.84 -3.30
N SER A 28 2.34 18.57 -2.10
CA SER A 28 2.57 19.44 -0.96
C SER A 28 4.02 19.39 -0.51
N GLU A 29 4.56 20.57 -0.14
CA GLU A 29 5.90 20.65 0.44
C GLU A 29 6.01 19.87 1.75
N ARG A 30 7.18 19.32 2.05
CA ARG A 30 7.52 18.64 3.30
C ARG A 30 6.81 17.28 3.51
N LEU A 31 6.26 16.69 2.47
CA LEU A 31 5.85 15.29 2.53
C LEU A 31 7.07 14.36 2.53
N SER A 32 7.01 13.35 3.37
CA SER A 32 7.88 12.18 3.24
C SER A 32 7.20 11.22 2.27
N LEU A 33 7.68 11.13 1.04
CA LEU A 33 7.10 10.26 0.02
C LEU A 33 7.84 8.92 -0.01
N LEU A 34 7.08 7.84 0.00
CA LEU A 34 7.56 6.47 -0.13
C LEU A 34 7.14 5.91 -1.49
N LYS A 35 7.97 5.03 -2.04
CA LYS A 35 7.62 4.25 -3.23
C LYS A 35 6.83 3.02 -2.79
N PHE A 36 6.00 2.48 -3.70
CA PHE A 36 5.45 1.15 -3.49
C PHE A 36 6.56 0.13 -3.25
N ARG A 37 6.32 -0.81 -2.34
CA ARG A 37 7.21 -1.94 -2.14
C ARG A 37 7.16 -2.87 -3.35
N GLU A 38 8.30 -3.39 -3.76
CA GLU A 38 8.34 -4.35 -4.86
C GLU A 38 7.92 -5.75 -4.36
N GLY A 39 7.06 -6.38 -5.13
CA GLY A 39 6.56 -7.72 -4.79
C GLY A 39 5.49 -7.74 -3.70
N ARG A 40 5.17 -8.94 -3.23
CA ARG A 40 4.16 -9.17 -2.18
C ARG A 40 4.77 -9.72 -0.89
N ASP A 41 6.01 -10.14 -0.93
CA ASP A 41 6.77 -10.72 0.19
C ASP A 41 7.91 -9.78 0.53
N PHE A 42 7.68 -8.91 1.51
CA PHE A 42 8.58 -7.78 1.83
C PHE A 42 9.87 -8.21 2.55
N ALA A 43 9.85 -9.35 3.21
CA ALA A 43 11.00 -9.86 3.96
C ALA A 43 12.14 -10.44 3.09
N LYS A 44 11.98 -10.53 1.76
CA LYS A 44 12.97 -11.13 0.85
C LYS A 44 13.96 -10.14 0.23
N HIS A 45 13.89 -8.85 0.56
CA HIS A 45 14.66 -7.80 -0.13
C HIS A 45 15.86 -7.23 0.64
N ASP A 46 16.31 -7.89 1.73
CA ASP A 46 17.54 -7.50 2.44
C ASP A 46 18.79 -8.26 1.96
N HIS A 47 18.88 -8.63 0.68
CA HIS A 47 20.09 -9.26 0.15
C HIS A 47 20.64 -8.56 -1.09
N ASP A 48 21.74 -7.85 -0.81
CA ASP A 48 22.91 -7.66 -1.65
C ASP A 48 22.79 -6.91 -2.96
N ASP A 49 22.95 -5.63 -2.80
CA ASP A 49 23.67 -4.79 -3.76
C ASP A 49 25.16 -5.24 -3.81
N HIS A 50 25.45 -6.35 -4.45
CA HIS A 50 26.81 -6.71 -4.87
C HIS A 50 26.99 -6.38 -6.34
N SER A 51 27.43 -5.14 -6.52
CA SER A 51 28.14 -4.66 -7.71
C SER A 51 29.29 -5.63 -8.09
N GLY A 52 29.31 -5.99 -9.38
CA GLY A 52 30.56 -6.16 -10.08
C GLY A 52 31.05 -7.58 -10.19
N HIS A 53 30.89 -8.16 -11.37
CA HIS A 53 31.99 -8.81 -12.07
C HIS A 53 31.73 -8.75 -13.57
N ASP A 54 32.43 -7.82 -14.23
CA ASP A 54 32.83 -7.95 -15.62
C ASP A 54 33.77 -9.16 -15.69
N ASP A 55 33.54 -10.12 -16.55
CA ASP A 55 34.65 -10.67 -17.33
C ASP A 55 34.19 -11.34 -18.62
N HIS A 56 35.05 -11.18 -19.59
CA HIS A 56 35.00 -11.50 -20.97
C HIS A 56 34.99 -12.99 -21.31
N GLY A 57 34.36 -13.33 -22.44
CA GLY A 57 34.55 -14.60 -23.10
C GLY A 57 33.95 -14.61 -24.49
N LYS A 58 34.71 -14.07 -25.48
CA LYS A 58 34.50 -14.32 -26.91
C LYS A 58 34.68 -15.76 -27.21
N HIS A 59 33.82 -16.36 -28.01
CA HIS A 59 34.17 -17.40 -28.96
C HIS A 59 33.30 -17.27 -30.20
N ASP A 60 34.03 -17.18 -31.32
CA ASP A 60 33.60 -17.10 -32.70
C ASP A 60 33.17 -18.47 -33.24
N ASP A 61 32.38 -18.40 -34.29
CA ASP A 61 32.23 -19.25 -35.47
C ASP A 61 31.91 -20.74 -35.34
N HIS A 62 30.83 -21.13 -35.98
CA HIS A 62 30.85 -22.08 -37.10
C HIS A 62 29.53 -22.13 -37.87
N ASP A 63 29.71 -22.11 -39.19
CA ASP A 63 28.79 -22.15 -40.32
C ASP A 63 27.98 -23.46 -40.48
N ASP A 64 26.90 -23.26 -41.27
CA ASP A 64 26.30 -24.17 -42.27
C ASP A 64 25.73 -25.52 -41.84
N HIS A 65 24.43 -25.68 -42.08
CA HIS A 65 23.93 -26.64 -43.10
C HIS A 65 22.43 -26.48 -43.36
N ALA A 66 22.15 -26.65 -44.68
CA ALA A 66 20.88 -26.50 -45.38
C ALA A 66 19.88 -27.64 -45.17
N ASP A 67 18.63 -27.29 -45.49
CA ASP A 67 17.54 -28.09 -46.10
C ASP A 67 17.21 -29.50 -45.51
N ASP A 68 15.99 -29.63 -45.03
CA ASP A 68 15.07 -30.61 -45.62
C ASP A 68 13.58 -30.31 -45.27
N LYS A 69 12.76 -30.37 -46.32
CA LYS A 69 11.29 -30.26 -46.31
C LYS A 69 10.71 -31.59 -45.87
N HIS A 70 9.78 -31.58 -44.93
CA HIS A 70 8.69 -32.58 -44.88
C HIS A 70 7.39 -31.96 -44.47
N ASP A 71 6.47 -31.96 -45.42
CA ASP A 71 5.00 -31.90 -45.23
C ASP A 71 4.55 -33.10 -44.42
N HIS A 72 3.70 -32.90 -43.42
CA HIS A 72 2.61 -33.83 -43.10
C HIS A 72 1.50 -33.17 -42.28
N ASP A 73 0.32 -33.44 -42.76
CA ASP A 73 -1.05 -33.12 -42.40
C ASP A 73 -1.45 -33.21 -40.90
N LYS A 74 -2.30 -32.30 -40.56
CA LYS A 74 -3.53 -32.35 -39.73
C LYS A 74 -3.57 -33.30 -38.53
N HIS A 75 -3.70 -32.71 -37.34
CA HIS A 75 -4.73 -33.13 -36.39
C HIS A 75 -5.14 -31.91 -35.52
N ASP A 76 -6.43 -31.55 -35.63
CA ASP A 76 -7.18 -30.67 -34.72
C ASP A 76 -7.27 -31.38 -33.38
N ASP A 77 -6.83 -30.70 -32.30
CA ASP A 77 -7.38 -30.86 -30.97
C ASP A 77 -7.15 -29.56 -30.20
N HIS A 78 -8.18 -28.75 -30.15
CA HIS A 78 -8.22 -27.54 -29.35
C HIS A 78 -8.38 -27.90 -27.86
N ALA A 79 -7.28 -27.98 -27.12
CA ALA A 79 -7.32 -27.82 -25.69
C ALA A 79 -7.36 -26.31 -25.41
N GLU A 80 -8.50 -25.81 -24.93
CA GLU A 80 -8.67 -24.45 -24.42
C GLU A 80 -7.80 -24.30 -23.16
N ASP A 81 -6.57 -23.84 -23.32
CA ASP A 81 -5.80 -23.26 -22.26
C ASP A 81 -6.45 -21.93 -21.89
N LYS A 82 -7.27 -21.95 -20.85
CA LYS A 82 -7.70 -20.75 -20.16
C LYS A 82 -6.49 -20.09 -19.55
N HIS A 83 -5.88 -19.18 -20.28
CA HIS A 83 -4.99 -18.17 -19.70
C HIS A 83 -5.84 -17.32 -18.77
N GLU A 84 -5.78 -17.60 -17.48
CA GLU A 84 -6.18 -16.65 -16.45
C GLU A 84 -5.26 -15.44 -16.61
N HIS A 85 -5.75 -14.41 -17.28
CA HIS A 85 -5.12 -13.10 -17.27
C HIS A 85 -5.31 -12.54 -15.87
N ASP A 86 -4.28 -12.71 -15.04
CA ASP A 86 -4.11 -11.96 -13.79
C ASP A 86 -3.93 -10.47 -14.19
N HIS A 87 -5.03 -9.73 -14.24
CA HIS A 87 -5.03 -8.28 -14.41
C HIS A 87 -4.68 -7.61 -13.07
N GLY A 88 -3.62 -8.07 -12.42
CA GLY A 88 -3.00 -7.33 -11.34
C GLY A 88 -2.41 -6.05 -11.95
N HIS A 89 -2.90 -4.88 -11.55
CA HIS A 89 -2.24 -3.62 -11.81
C HIS A 89 -0.88 -3.67 -11.12
N ASP A 90 0.16 -4.11 -11.83
CA ASP A 90 1.54 -3.90 -11.43
C ASP A 90 1.74 -2.38 -11.44
N HIS A 91 1.81 -1.79 -10.25
CA HIS A 91 2.24 -0.40 -10.12
C HIS A 91 3.58 -0.26 -10.82
N ALA A 92 3.71 0.74 -11.69
CA ALA A 92 4.96 0.99 -12.41
C ALA A 92 6.12 1.05 -11.41
N LYS A 93 7.21 0.32 -11.67
CA LYS A 93 8.39 0.32 -10.79
C LYS A 93 8.80 1.75 -10.45
N GLY A 94 8.83 2.06 -9.17
CA GLY A 94 9.18 3.37 -8.67
C GLY A 94 8.03 4.38 -8.53
N ALA A 95 6.76 3.96 -8.78
CA ALA A 95 5.60 4.80 -8.48
C ALA A 95 5.52 5.13 -6.98
N ILE A 96 5.05 6.33 -6.67
CA ILE A 96 4.88 6.78 -5.29
C ILE A 96 3.61 6.15 -4.71
N ASP A 97 3.72 5.60 -3.51
CA ASP A 97 2.59 5.09 -2.74
C ASP A 97 1.66 6.27 -2.34
N PRO A 98 0.38 6.25 -2.72
CA PRO A 98 -0.54 7.35 -2.46
C PRO A 98 -1.13 7.38 -1.03
N HIS A 99 -0.86 6.39 -0.17
CA HIS A 99 -1.43 6.26 1.17
C HIS A 99 -0.80 7.23 2.20
N ILE A 100 -0.42 8.43 1.74
CA ILE A 100 0.32 9.44 2.52
C ILE A 100 -0.38 9.88 3.80
N TRP A 101 -1.72 9.77 3.88
CA TRP A 101 -2.51 10.20 5.05
C TRP A 101 -2.30 9.31 6.28
N LEU A 102 -1.77 8.11 6.12
CA LEU A 102 -1.53 7.21 7.25
C LEU A 102 -0.28 7.59 8.07
N ASP A 103 0.47 8.60 7.63
CA ASP A 103 1.52 9.24 8.43
C ASP A 103 1.02 10.58 9.01
N PRO A 104 0.90 10.73 10.34
CA PRO A 104 0.46 11.98 10.96
C PRO A 104 1.41 13.17 10.70
N ILE A 105 2.67 12.93 10.36
CA ILE A 105 3.61 14.00 10.00
C ILE A 105 3.31 14.48 8.56
N ASN A 106 2.99 13.58 7.64
CA ASN A 106 2.47 13.97 6.33
C ASN A 106 1.14 14.71 6.46
N ALA A 107 0.27 14.26 7.35
CA ALA A 107 -1.00 14.97 7.62
C ALA A 107 -0.77 16.42 8.06
N LYS A 108 0.27 16.74 8.84
CA LYS A 108 0.64 18.12 9.19
C LYS A 108 1.04 18.96 7.97
N ALA A 109 1.77 18.36 7.02
CA ALA A 109 2.12 19.02 5.76
C ALA A 109 0.86 19.30 4.92
N ILE A 110 -0.04 18.32 4.82
CA ILE A 110 -1.35 18.46 4.14
C ILE A 110 -2.18 19.58 4.77
N VAL A 111 -2.28 19.62 6.10
CA VAL A 111 -2.99 20.70 6.83
C VAL A 111 -2.42 22.08 6.47
N SER A 112 -1.10 22.20 6.37
CA SER A 112 -0.45 23.47 6.00
C SER A 112 -0.74 23.86 4.55
N ALA A 113 -0.73 22.89 3.61
CA ALA A 113 -1.06 23.12 2.21
C ALA A 113 -2.52 23.57 2.05
N VAL A 114 -3.45 22.91 2.75
CA VAL A 114 -4.88 23.26 2.74
C VAL A 114 -5.10 24.65 3.32
N ALA A 115 -4.50 25.00 4.46
CA ALA A 115 -4.62 26.33 5.07
C ALA A 115 -4.09 27.42 4.14
N THR A 116 -2.95 27.18 3.47
CA THR A 116 -2.39 28.11 2.47
C THR A 116 -3.33 28.30 1.28
N ALA A 117 -3.91 27.23 0.78
CA ALA A 117 -4.84 27.27 -0.34
C ALA A 117 -6.12 28.04 0.00
N LEU A 118 -6.71 27.77 1.18
CA LEU A 118 -7.90 28.47 1.68
C LEU A 118 -7.62 29.95 1.92
N SER A 119 -6.47 30.28 2.50
CA SER A 119 -6.07 31.68 2.73
C SER A 119 -5.90 32.48 1.43
N LYS A 120 -5.44 31.81 0.36
CA LYS A 120 -5.35 32.44 -0.98
C LYS A 120 -6.73 32.61 -1.63
N ALA A 121 -7.63 31.65 -1.43
CA ALA A 121 -8.99 31.71 -1.99
C ALA A 121 -9.90 32.66 -1.24
N ASP A 122 -9.74 32.80 0.08
CA ASP A 122 -10.52 33.63 0.98
C ASP A 122 -9.61 34.38 1.97
N PRO A 123 -8.96 35.48 1.52
CA PRO A 123 -8.03 36.25 2.35
C PRO A 123 -8.67 36.88 3.61
N ALA A 124 -9.98 37.16 3.58
CA ALA A 124 -10.69 37.72 4.71
C ALA A 124 -10.68 36.79 5.94
N ASN A 125 -10.65 35.49 5.74
CA ASN A 125 -10.64 34.46 6.77
C ASN A 125 -9.26 33.81 7.00
N ALA A 126 -8.19 34.28 6.34
CA ALA A 126 -6.85 33.70 6.40
C ALA A 126 -6.34 33.46 7.83
N ALA A 127 -6.56 34.46 8.73
CA ALA A 127 -6.16 34.32 10.14
C ALA A 127 -6.92 33.20 10.88
N SER A 128 -8.14 32.89 10.48
CA SER A 128 -8.93 31.80 11.05
C SER A 128 -8.45 30.45 10.55
N TYR A 129 -8.13 30.34 9.25
CA TYR A 129 -7.55 29.13 8.66
C TYR A 129 -6.21 28.78 9.32
N GLU A 130 -5.33 29.77 9.53
CA GLU A 130 -4.03 29.51 10.16
C GLU A 130 -4.15 29.13 11.64
N ARG A 131 -5.06 29.76 12.41
CA ARG A 131 -5.31 29.33 13.81
C ARG A 131 -5.80 27.89 13.87
N ASN A 132 -6.75 27.52 13.01
CA ASN A 132 -7.28 26.15 12.97
C ASN A 132 -6.20 25.14 12.55
N ALA A 133 -5.38 25.50 11.56
CA ALA A 133 -4.28 24.65 11.10
C ALA A 133 -3.22 24.46 12.20
N THR A 134 -2.90 25.51 12.95
CA THR A 134 -1.96 25.43 14.07
C THR A 134 -2.48 24.48 15.15
N ALA A 135 -3.74 24.67 15.59
CA ALA A 135 -4.35 23.81 16.59
C ALA A 135 -4.37 22.34 16.13
N LEU A 136 -4.73 22.09 14.85
CA LEU A 136 -4.77 20.73 14.31
C LEU A 136 -3.37 20.09 14.22
N ARG A 137 -2.33 20.86 13.86
CA ARG A 137 -0.94 20.37 13.86
C ARG A 137 -0.47 19.96 15.26
N ASP A 138 -0.86 20.73 16.29
CA ASP A 138 -0.54 20.40 17.69
C ASP A 138 -1.26 19.11 18.14
N GLU A 139 -2.52 18.92 17.75
CA GLU A 139 -3.27 17.69 18.02
C GLU A 139 -2.66 16.47 17.29
N LEU A 140 -2.16 16.66 16.06
CA LEU A 140 -1.46 15.61 15.29
C LEU A 140 -0.13 15.21 15.93
N ASP A 141 0.60 16.13 16.55
CA ASP A 141 1.80 15.81 17.31
C ASP A 141 1.48 14.94 18.54
N LEU A 142 0.40 15.25 19.25
CA LEU A 142 -0.06 14.43 20.37
C LEU A 142 -0.48 13.02 19.90
N LEU A 143 -1.20 12.92 18.79
CA LEU A 143 -1.58 11.65 18.20
C LEU A 143 -0.34 10.82 17.80
N HIS A 144 0.65 11.46 17.18
CA HIS A 144 1.90 10.79 16.80
C HIS A 144 2.59 10.16 18.02
N GLU A 145 2.78 10.91 19.11
CA GLU A 145 3.44 10.39 20.30
C GLU A 145 2.59 9.31 21.03
N GLU A 146 1.27 9.44 21.02
CA GLU A 146 0.34 8.41 21.54
C GLU A 146 0.52 7.09 20.80
N VAL A 147 0.42 7.10 19.46
CA VAL A 147 0.54 5.91 18.61
C VAL A 147 1.94 5.29 18.71
N LYS A 148 2.98 6.12 18.65
CA LYS A 148 4.38 5.70 18.78
C LYS A 148 4.64 4.97 20.11
N THR A 149 4.16 5.52 21.21
CA THR A 149 4.29 4.90 22.54
C THR A 149 3.56 3.55 22.59
N LYS A 150 2.36 3.48 22.02
CA LYS A 150 1.55 2.26 22.00
C LYS A 150 2.20 1.14 21.18
N LEU A 151 2.85 1.47 20.05
CA LEU A 151 3.42 0.49 19.13
C LEU A 151 4.88 0.14 19.42
N ALA A 152 5.60 0.93 20.23
CA ALA A 152 7.01 0.68 20.57
C ALA A 152 7.33 -0.77 21.00
N PRO A 153 6.52 -1.45 21.84
CA PRO A 153 6.78 -2.82 22.23
C PRO A 153 6.55 -3.85 21.13
N LEU A 154 5.94 -3.46 19.99
CA LEU A 154 5.48 -4.36 18.92
C LEU A 154 6.40 -4.36 17.69
N GLN A 155 7.42 -3.51 17.63
CA GLN A 155 8.28 -3.27 16.46
C GLN A 155 8.97 -4.52 15.88
N LYS A 156 9.13 -5.57 16.69
CA LYS A 156 9.75 -6.85 16.24
C LYS A 156 8.73 -7.90 15.82
N ARG A 157 7.44 -7.60 15.94
CA ARG A 157 6.38 -8.56 15.61
C ARG A 157 6.07 -8.49 14.14
N LYS A 158 6.21 -9.61 13.43
CA LYS A 158 5.85 -9.71 12.01
C LYS A 158 4.35 -9.99 11.86
N PHE A 159 3.78 -9.38 10.86
CA PHE A 159 2.37 -9.51 10.52
C PHE A 159 2.18 -9.47 8.99
N ILE A 160 0.98 -9.80 8.55
CA ILE A 160 0.61 -9.76 7.13
C ILE A 160 -0.59 -8.82 7.01
N VAL A 161 -0.57 -7.94 6.02
CA VAL A 161 -1.66 -7.02 5.69
C VAL A 161 -2.45 -7.52 4.49
N PHE A 162 -3.70 -7.09 4.33
CA PHE A 162 -4.50 -7.46 3.18
C PHE A 162 -3.94 -6.89 1.89
N HIS A 163 -3.77 -5.57 1.79
CA HIS A 163 -3.05 -4.91 0.70
C HIS A 163 -1.93 -4.01 1.24
N ASP A 164 -1.00 -3.61 0.37
CA ASP A 164 0.14 -2.79 0.76
C ASP A 164 -0.22 -1.30 0.87
N GLY A 165 -1.17 -0.99 1.76
CA GLY A 165 -1.63 0.39 1.99
C GLY A 165 -1.10 1.01 3.28
N TYR A 166 -0.33 0.28 4.09
CA TYR A 166 0.09 0.73 5.43
C TYR A 166 1.55 1.17 5.51
N HIS A 167 2.28 1.22 4.40
CA HIS A 167 3.72 1.46 4.35
C HIS A 167 4.13 2.77 5.06
N TYR A 168 3.36 3.85 4.92
CA TYR A 168 3.61 5.11 5.64
C TYR A 168 3.44 4.98 7.15
N PHE A 169 2.39 4.29 7.60
CA PHE A 169 2.14 4.02 9.01
C PHE A 169 3.24 3.12 9.59
N GLU A 170 3.59 2.07 8.89
CA GLU A 170 4.65 1.13 9.27
C GLU A 170 5.99 1.84 9.43
N SER A 171 6.39 2.60 8.42
CA SER A 171 7.63 3.38 8.42
C SER A 171 7.66 4.41 9.55
N ARG A 172 6.54 5.08 9.82
CA ARG A 172 6.45 6.11 10.86
C ARG A 172 6.58 5.54 12.26
N PHE A 173 6.03 4.37 12.52
CA PHE A 173 5.95 3.80 13.87
C PHE A 173 6.89 2.62 14.10
N GLY A 174 7.66 2.22 13.11
CA GLY A 174 8.67 1.17 13.22
C GLY A 174 8.07 -0.23 13.37
N VAL A 175 6.86 -0.45 12.87
CA VAL A 175 6.29 -1.79 12.67
C VAL A 175 6.46 -2.19 11.21
N GLU A 176 6.49 -3.47 10.89
CA GLU A 176 6.81 -3.91 9.54
C GLU A 176 6.04 -5.16 9.15
N ALA A 177 5.25 -5.07 8.08
CA ALA A 177 4.60 -6.24 7.49
C ALA A 177 5.62 -7.16 6.83
N ALA A 178 5.43 -8.47 6.98
CA ALA A 178 6.23 -9.48 6.28
C ALA A 178 5.78 -9.65 4.82
N ALA A 179 4.48 -9.46 4.56
CA ALA A 179 3.89 -9.57 3.24
C ALA A 179 2.54 -8.86 3.14
N SER A 180 2.05 -8.67 1.91
CA SER A 180 0.65 -8.38 1.62
C SER A 180 -0.02 -9.55 0.92
N VAL A 181 -1.31 -9.72 1.14
CA VAL A 181 -2.09 -10.78 0.49
C VAL A 181 -2.37 -10.43 -0.97
N ALA A 182 -2.77 -9.22 -1.23
CA ALA A 182 -3.10 -8.69 -2.54
C ALA A 182 -2.22 -7.48 -2.88
N VAL A 183 -2.02 -7.23 -4.16
CA VAL A 183 -1.33 -6.01 -4.64
C VAL A 183 -2.23 -4.80 -4.47
N SER A 184 -3.51 -4.96 -4.80
CA SER A 184 -4.53 -3.93 -4.63
C SER A 184 -5.79 -4.52 -4.01
N PRO A 185 -6.66 -3.69 -3.43
CA PRO A 185 -7.92 -4.14 -2.84
C PRO A 185 -8.83 -4.91 -3.80
N GLU A 186 -8.79 -4.61 -5.09
CA GLU A 186 -9.64 -5.19 -6.13
C GLU A 186 -9.11 -6.54 -6.66
N ALA A 187 -7.85 -6.88 -6.33
CA ALA A 187 -7.23 -8.11 -6.83
C ALA A 187 -7.88 -9.35 -6.20
N GLY A 188 -8.32 -10.28 -7.05
CA GLY A 188 -8.83 -11.57 -6.59
C GLY A 188 -7.75 -12.41 -5.92
N ILE A 189 -8.14 -13.16 -4.89
CA ILE A 189 -7.23 -14.02 -4.13
C ILE A 189 -7.51 -15.48 -4.46
N GLY A 190 -6.61 -16.10 -5.22
CA GLY A 190 -6.68 -17.52 -5.56
C GLY A 190 -6.06 -18.44 -4.50
N ALA A 191 -6.38 -19.74 -4.57
CA ALA A 191 -5.87 -20.76 -3.65
C ALA A 191 -4.33 -20.87 -3.64
N LYS A 192 -3.66 -20.54 -4.74
CA LYS A 192 -2.20 -20.47 -4.80
C LYS A 192 -1.68 -19.41 -3.84
N ARG A 193 -2.24 -18.19 -3.87
CA ARG A 193 -1.81 -17.09 -3.00
C ARG A 193 -2.06 -17.38 -1.53
N ILE A 194 -3.18 -18.04 -1.18
CA ILE A 194 -3.44 -18.47 0.20
C ILE A 194 -2.32 -19.38 0.71
N ARG A 195 -1.88 -20.37 -0.09
CA ARG A 195 -0.75 -21.26 0.30
C ARG A 195 0.57 -20.53 0.44
N GLU A 196 0.86 -19.58 -0.45
CA GLU A 196 2.06 -18.73 -0.33
C GLU A 196 2.06 -17.94 0.98
N ILE A 197 0.94 -17.30 1.33
CA ILE A 197 0.81 -16.57 2.58
C ILE A 197 0.95 -17.50 3.80
N GLN A 198 0.38 -18.71 3.76
CA GLN A 198 0.57 -19.70 4.83
C GLN A 198 2.05 -20.11 4.98
N SER A 199 2.82 -20.13 3.88
CA SER A 199 4.27 -20.36 3.93
C SER A 199 4.99 -19.17 4.59
N VAL A 200 4.68 -17.93 4.16
CA VAL A 200 5.26 -16.72 4.76
C VAL A 200 4.96 -16.61 6.26
N ILE A 201 3.73 -16.95 6.69
CA ILE A 201 3.36 -16.98 8.11
C ILE A 201 4.36 -17.86 8.90
N LYS A 202 4.66 -19.06 8.39
CA LYS A 202 5.56 -20.02 9.05
C LYS A 202 7.02 -19.61 8.98
N GLU A 203 7.47 -19.12 7.82
CA GLU A 203 8.86 -18.74 7.56
C GLU A 203 9.29 -17.48 8.32
N GLN A 204 8.34 -16.54 8.49
CA GLN A 204 8.61 -15.23 9.11
C GLN A 204 8.10 -15.14 10.55
N ASP A 205 7.56 -16.22 11.12
CA ASP A 205 6.92 -16.24 12.44
C ASP A 205 5.87 -15.12 12.59
N ALA A 206 5.10 -14.86 11.51
CA ALA A 206 4.08 -13.84 11.55
C ALA A 206 2.98 -14.22 12.55
N VAL A 207 2.67 -13.31 13.46
CA VAL A 207 1.76 -13.58 14.58
C VAL A 207 0.33 -13.14 14.29
N CYS A 208 0.13 -12.30 13.29
CA CYS A 208 -1.18 -11.78 12.91
C CYS A 208 -1.33 -11.62 11.39
N VAL A 209 -2.55 -11.87 10.88
CA VAL A 209 -3.00 -11.51 9.53
C VAL A 209 -4.15 -10.53 9.66
N PHE A 210 -4.02 -9.38 9.01
CA PHE A 210 -5.03 -8.35 9.00
C PHE A 210 -5.85 -8.38 7.71
N ALA A 211 -7.18 -8.27 7.85
CA ALA A 211 -8.08 -7.93 6.76
C ALA A 211 -8.55 -6.48 6.88
N GLU A 212 -9.43 -6.10 5.99
CA GLU A 212 -10.06 -4.78 5.96
C GLU A 212 -11.58 -4.92 5.88
N PRO A 213 -12.36 -3.94 6.38
CA PRO A 213 -13.82 -4.06 6.47
C PRO A 213 -14.54 -4.32 5.15
N GLN A 214 -13.94 -3.89 4.01
CA GLN A 214 -14.49 -4.06 2.68
C GLN A 214 -14.42 -5.50 2.16
N PHE A 215 -13.64 -6.39 2.83
CA PHE A 215 -13.35 -7.73 2.34
C PHE A 215 -13.98 -8.83 3.17
N SER A 216 -14.19 -9.97 2.52
CA SER A 216 -14.85 -11.11 3.16
C SER A 216 -13.99 -11.73 4.27
N GLU A 217 -14.58 -11.91 5.46
CA GLU A 217 -13.97 -12.65 6.57
C GLU A 217 -13.59 -14.10 6.21
N LYS A 218 -14.24 -14.70 5.19
CA LYS A 218 -13.92 -16.06 4.74
C LYS A 218 -12.47 -16.19 4.28
N PHE A 219 -11.89 -15.12 3.74
CA PHE A 219 -10.49 -15.08 3.38
C PHE A 219 -9.60 -15.28 4.62
N LEU A 220 -9.84 -14.53 5.70
CA LEU A 220 -9.07 -14.67 6.95
C LEU A 220 -9.11 -16.11 7.48
N GLN A 221 -10.29 -16.75 7.44
CA GLN A 221 -10.46 -18.13 7.86
C GLN A 221 -9.59 -19.08 7.02
N SER A 222 -9.58 -18.90 5.68
CA SER A 222 -8.78 -19.73 4.78
C SER A 222 -7.27 -19.56 4.99
N VAL A 223 -6.79 -18.35 5.30
CA VAL A 223 -5.37 -18.08 5.57
C VAL A 223 -4.97 -18.62 6.95
N ALA A 224 -5.84 -18.48 7.95
CA ALA A 224 -5.56 -18.94 9.31
C ALA A 224 -5.64 -20.48 9.45
N GLU A 225 -6.34 -21.16 8.53
CA GLU A 225 -6.52 -22.62 8.59
C GLU A 225 -5.15 -23.35 8.56
N GLY A 226 -4.92 -24.22 9.53
CA GLY A 226 -3.66 -24.97 9.67
C GLY A 226 -2.46 -24.13 10.12
N THR A 227 -2.69 -22.93 10.63
CA THR A 227 -1.70 -22.04 11.25
C THR A 227 -2.09 -21.66 12.67
N SER A 228 -1.16 -21.08 13.45
CA SER A 228 -1.43 -20.52 14.77
C SER A 228 -1.58 -18.98 14.75
N VAL A 229 -1.69 -18.41 13.56
CA VAL A 229 -1.76 -16.95 13.38
C VAL A 229 -3.07 -16.39 13.93
N LYS A 230 -3.00 -15.26 14.61
CA LYS A 230 -4.20 -14.49 15.00
C LYS A 230 -4.73 -13.72 13.79
N THR A 231 -5.99 -13.32 13.85
CA THR A 231 -6.60 -12.46 12.82
C THR A 231 -7.03 -11.13 13.42
N GLY A 232 -6.90 -10.07 12.66
CA GLY A 232 -7.29 -8.72 13.05
C GLY A 232 -7.93 -7.96 11.89
N MET A 233 -8.39 -6.74 12.18
CA MET A 233 -9.00 -5.85 11.19
C MET A 233 -8.26 -4.52 11.20
N LEU A 234 -7.86 -4.01 10.03
CA LEU A 234 -7.34 -2.66 9.83
C LEU A 234 -8.30 -1.88 8.93
N ASP A 235 -8.64 -0.67 9.32
CA ASP A 235 -9.53 0.20 8.57
C ASP A 235 -8.80 1.50 8.22
N PRO A 236 -8.19 1.61 7.03
CA PRO A 236 -7.40 2.77 6.66
C PRO A 236 -8.25 3.98 6.24
N LEU A 237 -9.55 3.78 6.02
CA LEU A 237 -10.48 4.80 5.53
C LEU A 237 -11.51 5.23 6.58
N GLY A 238 -11.66 4.49 7.68
CA GLY A 238 -12.68 4.75 8.68
C GLY A 238 -14.09 4.36 8.22
N PHE A 239 -14.23 3.21 7.56
CA PHE A 239 -15.47 2.74 6.95
C PHE A 239 -16.64 2.71 7.94
N ASP A 240 -16.40 2.23 9.16
CA ASP A 240 -17.39 2.13 10.23
C ASP A 240 -17.31 3.27 11.25
N GLN A 241 -16.57 4.36 10.94
CA GLN A 241 -16.39 5.48 11.85
C GLN A 241 -17.37 6.62 11.55
N ASP A 242 -17.81 7.31 12.61
CA ASP A 242 -18.59 8.52 12.46
C ASP A 242 -17.80 9.60 11.71
N LYS A 243 -18.46 10.27 10.75
CA LYS A 243 -17.89 11.39 10.01
C LYS A 243 -17.67 12.61 10.92
N GLY A 244 -16.73 13.46 10.57
CA GLY A 244 -16.48 14.72 11.25
C GLY A 244 -15.01 14.91 11.63
N LYS A 245 -14.74 15.96 12.41
CA LYS A 245 -13.38 16.41 12.73
C LYS A 245 -12.51 15.37 13.44
N GLU A 246 -13.11 14.43 14.14
CA GLU A 246 -12.42 13.38 14.88
C GLU A 246 -12.14 12.12 14.03
N LEU A 247 -12.64 12.05 12.79
CA LEU A 247 -12.53 10.84 11.97
C LEU A 247 -11.08 10.40 11.80
N TYR A 248 -10.20 11.30 11.40
CA TYR A 248 -8.78 11.02 11.20
C TYR A 248 -8.11 10.43 12.45
N PHE A 249 -8.36 11.03 13.61
CA PHE A 249 -7.83 10.59 14.90
C PHE A 249 -8.36 9.19 15.28
N ARG A 250 -9.64 8.93 15.01
CA ARG A 250 -10.24 7.59 15.25
C ARG A 250 -9.63 6.54 14.34
N VAL A 251 -9.38 6.85 13.07
CA VAL A 251 -8.73 5.95 12.12
C VAL A 251 -7.34 5.54 12.63
N LEU A 252 -6.46 6.48 12.92
CA LEU A 252 -5.09 6.15 13.34
C LEU A 252 -5.07 5.44 14.71
N ARG A 253 -5.90 5.86 15.67
CA ARG A 253 -6.06 5.17 16.96
C ARG A 253 -6.64 3.77 16.80
N GLY A 254 -7.58 3.59 15.86
CA GLY A 254 -8.18 2.29 15.52
C GLY A 254 -7.14 1.34 14.97
N ILE A 255 -6.35 1.77 14.00
CA ILE A 255 -5.23 0.99 13.44
C ILE A 255 -4.25 0.62 14.55
N ALA A 256 -3.79 1.58 15.37
CA ALA A 256 -2.86 1.32 16.46
C ALA A 256 -3.43 0.36 17.52
N ARG A 257 -4.74 0.40 17.78
CA ARG A 257 -5.41 -0.55 18.67
C ARG A 257 -5.41 -1.95 18.07
N SER A 258 -5.80 -2.09 16.80
CA SER A 258 -5.82 -3.39 16.13
C SER A 258 -4.44 -4.03 16.09
N PHE A 259 -3.38 -3.26 15.83
CA PHE A 259 -2.02 -3.75 15.98
C PHE A 259 -1.72 -4.22 17.40
N SER A 260 -2.06 -3.41 18.41
CA SER A 260 -1.83 -3.76 19.81
C SER A 260 -2.55 -5.05 20.21
N ASP A 261 -3.81 -5.21 19.81
CA ASP A 261 -4.65 -6.34 20.20
C ASP A 261 -4.20 -7.66 19.55
N CYS A 262 -3.70 -7.60 18.31
CA CYS A 262 -3.32 -8.78 17.55
C CYS A 262 -1.84 -9.17 17.74
N LEU A 263 -0.94 -8.20 17.85
CA LEU A 263 0.50 -8.46 17.94
C LEU A 263 1.02 -8.68 19.37
N SER A 264 0.17 -8.45 20.38
CA SER A 264 0.53 -8.66 21.81
C SER A 264 0.69 -10.13 22.18
#